data_0cfb9f3b36765d92ca5369fb5fdafe6b
#
_entry.id   0cfb9f3b36765d92ca5369fb5fdafe6b
#
_cell.length_a   1.000
_cell.length_b   1.000
_cell.length_c   1.000
_cell.angle_alpha   90.00
_cell.angle_beta   90.00
_cell.angle_gamma   90.00
#
_symmetry.space_group_name_H-M   'P 1'
#
loop_
_entity.id
_entity.type
_entity.pdbx_description
1 polymer ?
#
loop_
_entity_poly.entity_id
_entity_poly.type
_entity_poly.pdbx_seq_one_letter_code
_entity_poly.pdbx_strand_id
1 'polypeptide(L)'
;ARTILEATAADALSAEELSDRCGVSEPTIYRRLADLRAHDLVTEQTRADEDGHHYKVYTASLDRVVVELSADGLTIRLSRRDRMADRFTQFVEDLR
;
A
#
# COMPACT_ATOMS: atom_id res chain seq x y z
N ALA A 1 -6.99 -1.11 6.03
CA ALA A 1 -5.61 -0.99 5.53
C ALA A 1 -5.36 -1.87 4.30
N ARG A 2 -5.99 -3.04 4.24
CA ARG A 2 -5.83 -3.95 3.09
C ARG A 2 -6.27 -3.30 1.78
N THR A 3 -7.41 -2.62 1.78
CA THR A 3 -7.92 -1.95 0.59
C THR A 3 -6.98 -0.85 0.11
N ILE A 4 -6.37 -0.12 1.05
CA ILE A 4 -5.39 0.92 0.72
C ILE A 4 -4.16 0.31 0.07
N LEU A 5 -3.65 -0.80 0.61
CA LEU A 5 -2.49 -1.47 0.04
C LEU A 5 -2.77 -1.99 -1.37
N GLU A 6 -3.93 -2.57 -1.60
CA GLU A 6 -4.33 -3.06 -2.92
C GLU A 6 -4.40 -1.91 -3.92
N ALA A 7 -5.02 -0.80 -3.54
CA ALA A 7 -5.16 0.36 -4.41
C ALA A 7 -3.80 1.00 -4.72
N THR A 8 -2.94 1.17 -3.73
CA THR A 8 -1.63 1.80 -3.91
C THR A 8 -0.60 0.90 -4.56
N ALA A 9 -0.82 -0.40 -4.59
CA ALA A 9 0.03 -1.32 -5.33
C ALA A 9 -0.13 -1.15 -6.84
N ALA A 10 -1.33 -0.77 -7.29
CA ALA A 10 -1.62 -0.57 -8.70
C ALA A 10 -1.25 0.84 -9.18
N ASP A 11 -1.54 1.86 -8.38
CA ASP A 11 -1.36 3.26 -8.77
C ASP A 11 -0.86 4.11 -7.61
N ALA A 12 -0.15 5.20 -7.95
CA ALA A 12 0.16 6.24 -6.97
C ALA A 12 -1.09 7.09 -6.76
N LEU A 13 -1.60 7.15 -5.54
CA LEU A 13 -2.88 7.79 -5.23
C LEU A 13 -2.74 8.80 -4.11
N SER A 14 -3.47 9.91 -4.23
CA SER A 14 -3.59 10.90 -3.15
C SER A 14 -4.57 10.40 -2.09
N ALA A 15 -4.56 11.07 -0.93
CA ALA A 15 -5.51 10.74 0.13
C ALA A 15 -6.96 10.96 -0.32
N GLU A 16 -7.21 11.99 -1.13
CA GLU A 16 -8.53 12.24 -1.67
C GLU A 16 -8.99 11.10 -2.57
N GLU A 17 -8.12 10.65 -3.47
CA GLU A 17 -8.42 9.52 -4.35
C GLU A 17 -8.65 8.23 -3.56
N LEU A 18 -7.85 8.01 -2.52
CA LEU A 18 -8.03 6.85 -1.64
C LEU A 18 -9.34 6.91 -0.87
N SER A 19 -9.72 8.10 -0.40
CA SER A 19 -11.00 8.31 0.27
C SER A 19 -12.17 7.91 -0.64
N ASP A 20 -12.11 8.35 -1.89
CA ASP A 20 -13.15 8.03 -2.87
C ASP A 20 -13.22 6.53 -3.17
N ARG A 21 -12.08 5.90 -3.38
CA ARG A 21 -12.02 4.47 -3.73
C ARG A 21 -12.39 3.57 -2.56
N CYS A 22 -11.98 3.92 -1.36
CA CYS A 22 -12.22 3.09 -0.17
C CYS A 22 -13.55 3.37 0.50
N GLY A 23 -14.22 4.46 0.13
CA GLY A 23 -15.51 4.82 0.71
C GLY A 23 -15.42 5.24 2.17
N VAL A 24 -14.27 5.81 2.59
CA VAL A 24 -14.08 6.31 3.96
C VAL A 24 -13.59 7.76 3.91
N SER A 25 -13.71 8.47 5.03
CA SER A 25 -13.31 9.87 5.09
C SER A 25 -11.80 10.06 4.96
N GLU A 26 -11.38 11.24 4.51
CA GLU A 26 -9.94 11.55 4.40
C GLU A 26 -9.22 11.47 5.75
N PRO A 27 -9.77 11.98 6.88
CA PRO A 27 -9.10 11.78 8.17
C PRO A 27 -8.85 10.32 8.50
N THR A 28 -9.77 9.43 8.16
CA THR A 28 -9.60 8.00 8.36
C THR A 28 -8.48 7.47 7.46
N ILE A 29 -8.42 7.93 6.20
CA ILE A 29 -7.34 7.56 5.27
C ILE A 29 -5.98 7.99 5.83
N TYR A 30 -5.85 9.25 6.28
CA TYR A 30 -4.59 9.75 6.83
C TYR A 30 -4.13 8.93 8.03
N ARG A 31 -5.04 8.56 8.91
CA ARG A 31 -4.70 7.74 10.07
C ARG A 31 -4.19 6.37 9.67
N ARG A 32 -4.84 5.73 8.70
CA ARG A 32 -4.42 4.42 8.21
C ARG A 32 -3.12 4.49 7.43
N LEU A 33 -2.91 5.56 6.65
CA LEU A 33 -1.65 5.77 5.95
C LEU A 33 -0.49 5.95 6.94
N ALA A 34 -0.72 6.66 8.05
CA ALA A 34 0.30 6.82 9.08
C ALA A 34 0.72 5.47 9.65
N ASP A 35 -0.23 4.59 9.92
CA ASP A 35 0.07 3.23 10.39
C ASP A 35 0.87 2.44 9.36
N LEU A 36 0.47 2.49 8.09
CA LEU A 36 1.16 1.78 7.02
C LEU A 36 2.58 2.31 6.81
N ARG A 37 2.78 3.63 6.91
CA ARG A 37 4.11 4.23 6.80
C ARG A 37 5.00 3.84 7.98
N ALA A 38 4.42 3.74 9.18
CA ALA A 38 5.16 3.30 10.35
C ALA A 38 5.71 1.87 10.21
N HIS A 39 5.06 1.06 9.39
CA HIS A 39 5.50 -0.31 9.08
C HIS A 39 6.23 -0.41 7.74
N ASP A 40 6.57 0.71 7.13
CA ASP A 40 7.25 0.77 5.82
C ASP A 40 6.49 0.06 4.69
N LEU A 41 5.17 0.05 4.77
CA LEU A 41 4.32 -0.59 3.76
C LEU A 41 3.88 0.35 2.66
N VAL A 42 3.97 1.65 2.90
CA VAL A 42 3.57 2.69 1.95
C VAL A 42 4.63 3.78 1.93
N THR A 43 4.90 4.32 0.75
CA THR A 43 5.82 5.44 0.55
C THR A 43 5.04 6.68 0.14
N GLU A 44 5.41 7.83 0.71
CA GLU A 44 4.83 9.12 0.39
C GLU A 44 5.74 9.87 -0.57
N GLN A 45 5.15 10.43 -1.63
CA GLN A 45 5.88 11.28 -2.59
C GLN A 45 5.09 12.56 -2.81
N THR A 46 5.80 13.67 -3.03
CA THR A 46 5.18 14.95 -3.37
C THR A 46 5.22 15.13 -4.88
N ARG A 47 4.09 15.51 -5.46
CA ARG A 47 3.97 15.84 -6.88
C ARG A 47 3.41 17.25 -7.02
N ALA A 48 3.63 17.86 -8.21
CA ALA A 48 3.06 19.15 -8.55
C ALA A 48 2.05 18.96 -9.67
N ASP A 49 0.93 19.70 -9.58
CA ASP A 49 -0.05 19.72 -10.65
C ASP A 49 0.33 20.75 -11.71
N GLU A 50 -0.52 20.93 -12.73
CA GLU A 50 -0.27 21.88 -13.83
C GLU A 50 -0.20 23.33 -13.35
N ASP A 51 -0.86 23.66 -12.25
CA ASP A 51 -0.89 25.01 -11.67
C ASP A 51 0.25 25.24 -10.68
N GLY A 52 1.12 24.23 -10.49
CA GLY A 52 2.23 24.35 -9.57
C GLY A 52 1.87 24.05 -8.12
N HIS A 53 0.66 23.60 -7.84
CA HIS A 53 0.27 23.18 -6.50
C HIS A 53 0.88 21.82 -6.18
N HIS A 54 1.38 21.70 -4.96
CA HIS A 54 1.97 20.43 -4.50
C HIS A 54 0.92 19.57 -3.80
N TYR A 55 0.96 18.30 -4.07
CA TYR A 55 0.08 17.32 -3.38
C TYR A 55 0.85 16.04 -3.15
N LYS A 56 0.40 15.28 -2.17
CA LYS A 56 1.06 14.02 -1.79
C LYS A 56 0.34 12.84 -2.41
N VAL A 57 1.12 11.91 -2.93
CA VAL A 57 0.61 10.62 -3.42
C VAL A 57 1.31 9.50 -2.67
N TYR A 58 0.64 8.37 -2.60
CA TYR A 58 1.08 7.22 -1.83
C TYR A 58 1.15 6.00 -2.75
N THR A 59 2.23 5.25 -2.60
CA THR A 59 2.43 4.00 -3.32
C THR A 59 2.81 2.93 -2.33
N ALA A 60 2.41 1.69 -2.59
CA ALA A 60 2.87 0.57 -1.79
C ALA A 60 4.38 0.43 -1.99
N SER A 61 5.11 0.34 -0.88
CA SER A 61 6.57 0.16 -0.92
C SER A 61 6.94 -1.31 -1.05
N LEU A 62 6.03 -2.10 -1.58
CA LEU A 62 6.14 -3.53 -1.70
C LEU A 62 6.48 -3.91 -3.13
N ASP A 63 7.38 -4.88 -3.25
CA ASP A 63 7.76 -5.41 -4.55
C ASP A 63 6.63 -6.22 -5.14
N ARG A 64 5.87 -6.88 -4.28
CA ARG A 64 4.79 -7.75 -4.69
C ARG A 64 3.73 -7.87 -3.60
N VAL A 65 2.47 -7.79 -4.03
CA VAL A 65 1.32 -8.07 -3.16
C VAL A 65 0.57 -9.26 -3.77
N VAL A 66 0.44 -10.33 -3.01
CA VAL A 66 -0.32 -11.51 -3.43
C VAL A 66 -1.55 -11.62 -2.55
N VAL A 67 -2.73 -11.62 -3.18
CA VAL A 67 -4.00 -11.78 -2.48
C VAL A 67 -4.54 -13.18 -2.80
N GLU A 68 -4.74 -13.97 -1.76
CA GLU A 68 -5.27 -15.32 -1.91
C GLU A 68 -6.64 -15.42 -1.25
N LEU A 69 -7.59 -16.02 -1.97
CA LEU A 69 -8.91 -16.31 -1.43
C LEU A 69 -8.96 -17.79 -1.08
N SER A 70 -9.23 -18.09 0.18
CA SER A 70 -9.35 -19.46 0.66
C SER A 70 -10.66 -19.64 1.41
N ALA A 71 -10.91 -20.86 1.89
CA ALA A 71 -12.07 -21.15 2.71
C ALA A 71 -12.10 -20.34 4.01
N ASP A 72 -10.92 -19.91 4.48
CA ASP A 72 -10.78 -19.12 5.71
C ASP A 72 -10.81 -17.61 5.44
N GLY A 73 -10.93 -17.18 4.19
CA GLY A 73 -11.02 -15.77 3.81
C GLY A 73 -9.88 -15.33 2.91
N LEU A 74 -9.62 -14.02 2.91
CA LEU A 74 -8.55 -13.42 2.11
C LEU A 74 -7.26 -13.35 2.90
N THR A 75 -6.18 -13.76 2.26
CA THR A 75 -4.82 -13.61 2.81
C THR A 75 -4.00 -12.74 1.87
N ILE A 76 -3.28 -11.77 2.44
CA ILE A 76 -2.35 -10.93 1.67
C ILE A 76 -0.93 -11.36 1.99
N ARG A 77 -0.17 -11.65 0.94
CA ARG A 77 1.27 -11.95 1.03
C ARG A 77 2.04 -10.77 0.49
N LEU A 78 3.02 -10.30 1.26
CA LEU A 78 3.77 -9.09 0.94
C LEU A 78 5.24 -9.41 0.80
N SER A 79 5.92 -8.79 -0.20
CA SER A 79 7.37 -8.84 -0.30
C SER A 79 7.89 -7.45 -0.66
N ARG A 80 9.13 -7.17 -0.26
CA ARG A 80 9.75 -5.87 -0.46
C ARG A 80 11.00 -6.00 -1.32
N ARG A 81 11.17 -5.06 -2.24
CA ARG A 81 12.28 -5.07 -3.18
C ARG A 81 13.63 -4.90 -2.50
N ASP A 82 13.72 -3.95 -1.57
CA ASP A 82 14.98 -3.58 -0.92
C ASP A 82 15.58 -4.68 -0.05
N ARG A 83 14.78 -5.68 0.29
CA ARG A 83 15.22 -6.82 1.09
C ARG A 83 14.88 -8.13 0.39
N MET A 84 14.97 -8.13 -0.93
CA MET A 84 14.46 -9.25 -1.72
C MET A 84 15.05 -10.60 -1.33
N ALA A 85 16.36 -10.67 -1.11
CA ALA A 85 17.00 -11.95 -0.80
C ALA A 85 16.44 -12.58 0.48
N ASP A 86 16.40 -11.80 1.57
CA ASP A 86 15.91 -12.30 2.86
C ASP A 86 14.39 -12.48 2.84
N ARG A 87 13.69 -11.53 2.25
CA ARG A 87 12.22 -11.54 2.21
C ARG A 87 11.70 -12.63 1.29
N PHE A 88 12.40 -12.86 0.19
CA PHE A 88 12.00 -13.91 -0.73
C PHE A 88 12.08 -15.29 -0.06
N THR A 89 13.16 -15.56 0.66
CA THR A 89 13.31 -16.82 1.39
C THR A 89 12.20 -17.01 2.39
N GLN A 90 11.92 -15.98 3.18
CA GLN A 90 10.86 -16.05 4.18
C GLN A 90 9.48 -16.19 3.54
N PHE A 91 9.24 -15.47 2.45
CA PHE A 91 7.98 -15.55 1.71
C PHE A 91 7.73 -16.98 1.20
N VAL A 92 8.77 -17.60 0.64
CA VAL A 92 8.67 -18.98 0.15
C VAL A 92 8.41 -19.95 1.31
N GLU A 93 9.05 -19.74 2.45
CA GLU A 93 8.82 -20.56 3.65
C GLU A 93 7.38 -20.42 4.15
N ASP A 94 6.82 -19.23 4.13
CA ASP A 94 5.45 -18.96 4.55
C ASP A 94 4.41 -19.62 3.64
N LEU A 95 4.78 -19.93 2.41
CA LEU A 95 3.90 -20.59 1.45
C LEU A 95 3.85 -22.12 1.61
N ARG A 96 4.71 -22.69 2.40
CA ARG A 96 4.79 -24.16 2.59
C ARG A 96 3.80 -24.69 3.60
#